data_eb51478d559530e66627c7878e7bff6b
#
_entry.id   eb51478d559530e66627c7878e7bff6b
#
_cell.length_a   1.000
_cell.length_b   1.000
_cell.length_c   1.000
_cell.angle_alpha   90.00
_cell.angle_beta   90.00
_cell.angle_gamma   90.00
#
_symmetry.space_group_name_H-M   'P 1'
#
loop_
_entity.id
_entity.type
_entity.pdbx_description
1 polymer ?
#
loop_
_entity_poly.entity_id
_entity_poly.type
_entity_poly.pdbx_seq_one_letter_code
_entity_poly.pdbx_strand_id
1 'polypeptide(L)'
;MDRRRETCLLHAPLQNNLLFGGESHRTGKNRQDGRYRALSEKAQILFPGSHVVGAWSAQDCITPDHIPYIGFYSPYRPDWLVATGFQKWGMSTAMIAAEILCDQLCSKENPYADLFRPGRFSAQNISGIASEGAQAVRGLGKRFFQIPQETAKTIPEGHGGIVLEHGEKNGVQKDENGKTTFVSPRCPH
;
A
#
# COMPACT_ATOMS: atom_id res chain seq x y z
N MET A 1 -6.92 -17.49 -10.86
CA MET A 1 -8.03 -17.23 -9.93
C MET A 1 -8.20 -15.70 -9.87
N ASP A 2 -9.18 -15.21 -10.61
CA ASP A 2 -9.43 -13.77 -10.79
C ASP A 2 -10.10 -13.26 -9.53
N ARG A 3 -9.34 -12.61 -8.63
CA ARG A 3 -9.92 -11.95 -7.46
C ARG A 3 -10.67 -10.72 -7.96
N ARG A 4 -11.98 -10.82 -7.90
CA ARG A 4 -12.95 -9.79 -8.23
C ARG A 4 -12.48 -8.44 -7.71
N ARG A 5 -12.50 -7.47 -8.59
CA ARG A 5 -12.21 -6.06 -8.32
C ARG A 5 -13.28 -5.55 -7.36
N GLU A 6 -12.97 -5.56 -6.09
CA GLU A 6 -13.85 -4.95 -5.09
C GLU A 6 -13.78 -3.45 -5.25
N THR A 7 -14.82 -2.90 -5.83
CA THR A 7 -15.04 -1.46 -5.83
C THR A 7 -15.66 -1.12 -4.49
N CYS A 8 -14.89 -0.58 -3.55
CA CYS A 8 -15.39 -0.09 -2.28
C CYS A 8 -15.95 1.30 -2.49
N LEU A 9 -17.25 1.46 -2.36
CA LEU A 9 -17.95 2.74 -2.39
C LEU A 9 -17.98 3.26 -0.95
N LEU A 10 -17.08 4.18 -0.62
CA LEU A 10 -17.14 4.94 0.62
C LEU A 10 -17.83 6.27 0.33
N HIS A 11 -19.11 6.36 0.64
CA HIS A 11 -19.88 7.59 0.59
C HIS A 11 -19.75 8.31 1.94
N ALA A 12 -18.96 9.38 2.00
CA ALA A 12 -18.96 10.29 3.14
C ALA A 12 -19.21 11.71 2.61
N PRO A 13 -20.33 12.36 2.94
CA PRO A 13 -20.57 13.73 2.58
C PRO A 13 -19.68 14.65 3.44
N LEU A 14 -18.51 14.98 2.97
CA LEU A 14 -17.63 16.00 3.52
C LEU A 14 -17.83 17.28 2.70
N GLN A 15 -18.64 18.22 3.22
CA GLN A 15 -18.79 19.57 2.64
C GLN A 15 -19.00 19.60 1.11
N ASN A 16 -19.95 18.87 0.58
CA ASN A 16 -20.18 18.68 -0.86
C ASN A 16 -19.11 17.87 -1.61
N ASN A 17 -18.16 17.29 -0.94
CA ASN A 17 -17.19 16.39 -1.56
C ASN A 17 -17.58 14.93 -1.35
N LEU A 18 -17.28 14.10 -2.36
CA LEU A 18 -17.50 12.66 -2.33
C LEU A 18 -16.14 11.97 -2.32
N LEU A 19 -15.94 11.06 -1.38
CA LEU A 19 -14.80 10.14 -1.41
C LEU A 19 -15.21 8.86 -2.17
N PHE A 20 -14.53 8.61 -3.28
CA PHE A 20 -14.80 7.46 -4.13
C PHE A 20 -13.56 6.56 -4.21
N GLY A 21 -13.67 5.32 -3.73
CA GLY A 21 -12.55 4.38 -3.65
C GLY A 21 -12.80 3.11 -4.47
N GLY A 22 -11.71 2.45 -4.85
CA GLY A 22 -11.78 1.18 -5.59
C GLY A 22 -10.52 0.89 -6.38
N GLU A 23 -10.65 0.03 -7.39
CA GLU A 23 -9.58 -0.35 -8.31
C GLU A 23 -8.31 -0.87 -7.58
N SER A 24 -8.52 -1.68 -6.52
CA SER A 24 -7.43 -2.31 -5.78
C SER A 24 -6.52 -3.12 -6.70
N HIS A 25 -5.22 -2.98 -6.51
CA HIS A 25 -4.22 -3.68 -7.31
C HIS A 25 -2.96 -3.96 -6.46
N ARG A 26 -2.13 -4.86 -6.94
CA ARG A 26 -0.85 -5.13 -6.26
C ARG A 26 0.10 -3.95 -6.40
N THR A 27 0.82 -3.65 -5.34
CA THR A 27 1.87 -2.63 -5.30
C THR A 27 2.84 -2.78 -6.48
N GLY A 28 3.17 -1.68 -7.14
CA GLY A 28 4.08 -1.65 -8.29
C GLY A 28 3.49 -2.14 -9.61
N LYS A 29 2.20 -2.46 -9.67
CA LYS A 29 1.52 -2.92 -10.90
C LYS A 29 0.85 -1.80 -11.69
N ASN A 30 0.71 -0.63 -11.11
CA ASN A 30 0.13 0.52 -11.80
C ASN A 30 1.25 1.43 -12.34
N ARG A 31 1.57 1.30 -13.61
CA ARG A 31 2.56 2.16 -14.30
C ARG A 31 1.93 3.33 -15.06
N GLN A 32 0.60 3.36 -15.16
CA GLN A 32 -0.14 4.37 -15.91
C GLN A 32 -1.37 4.77 -15.12
N ASP A 33 -1.82 6.00 -15.25
CA ASP A 33 -2.96 6.61 -14.53
C ASP A 33 -4.33 6.01 -14.85
N GLY A 34 -4.38 4.87 -15.55
CA GLY A 34 -5.61 4.21 -15.95
C GLY A 34 -6.56 3.85 -14.81
N ARG A 35 -6.03 3.67 -13.57
CA ARG A 35 -6.85 3.37 -12.39
C ARG A 35 -7.62 4.60 -11.90
N TYR A 36 -6.95 5.74 -11.83
CA TYR A 36 -7.59 7.01 -11.46
C TYR A 36 -8.64 7.41 -12.49
N ARG A 37 -8.32 7.24 -13.79
CA ARG A 37 -9.27 7.50 -14.86
C ARG A 37 -10.50 6.60 -14.77
N ALA A 38 -10.32 5.31 -14.55
CA ALA A 38 -11.43 4.35 -14.38
C ALA A 38 -12.33 4.72 -13.20
N LEU A 39 -11.75 5.16 -12.06
CA LEU A 39 -12.52 5.65 -10.92
C LEU A 39 -13.26 6.94 -11.23
N SER A 40 -12.60 7.87 -11.91
CA SER A 40 -13.22 9.14 -12.32
C SER A 40 -14.42 8.92 -13.27
N GLU A 41 -14.26 8.06 -14.26
CA GLU A 41 -15.34 7.69 -15.19
C GLU A 41 -16.54 7.06 -14.46
N LYS A 42 -16.29 6.14 -13.53
CA LYS A 42 -17.33 5.53 -12.69
C LYS A 42 -18.01 6.56 -11.77
N ALA A 43 -17.24 7.47 -11.19
CA ALA A 43 -17.78 8.53 -10.35
C ALA A 43 -18.71 9.45 -11.15
N GLN A 44 -18.33 9.84 -12.35
CA GLN A 44 -19.14 10.68 -13.24
C GLN A 44 -20.44 9.99 -13.70
N ILE A 45 -20.42 8.68 -13.90
CA ILE A 45 -21.63 7.90 -14.23
C ILE A 45 -22.61 7.91 -13.05
N LEU A 46 -22.11 7.71 -11.82
CA LEU A 46 -22.94 7.63 -10.61
C LEU A 46 -23.36 9.01 -10.09
N PHE A 47 -22.50 10.00 -10.29
CA PHE A 47 -22.70 11.38 -9.84
C PHE A 47 -22.42 12.35 -11.00
N PRO A 48 -23.39 12.52 -11.92
CA PRO A 48 -23.24 13.42 -13.06
C PRO A 48 -22.91 14.85 -12.62
N GLY A 49 -21.93 15.47 -13.26
CA GLY A 49 -21.45 16.80 -12.91
C GLY A 49 -20.36 16.84 -11.83
N SER A 50 -19.98 15.68 -11.27
CA SER A 50 -18.83 15.61 -10.36
C SER A 50 -17.51 15.85 -11.11
N HIS A 51 -16.52 16.42 -10.41
CA HIS A 51 -15.17 16.60 -10.93
C HIS A 51 -14.15 16.16 -9.88
N VAL A 52 -13.02 15.64 -10.31
CA VAL A 52 -11.95 15.19 -9.42
C VAL A 52 -11.21 16.39 -8.86
N VAL A 53 -11.22 16.56 -7.54
CA VAL A 53 -10.46 17.60 -6.84
C VAL A 53 -9.13 17.07 -6.27
N GLY A 54 -8.98 15.74 -6.18
CA GLY A 54 -7.76 15.08 -5.73
C GLY A 54 -7.85 13.59 -5.90
N ALA A 55 -6.72 12.94 -6.10
CA ALA A 55 -6.61 11.48 -6.19
C ALA A 55 -5.32 11.01 -5.52
N TRP A 56 -5.40 9.89 -4.81
CA TRP A 56 -4.25 9.27 -4.15
C TRP A 56 -4.39 7.77 -4.09
N SER A 57 -3.29 7.08 -3.87
CA SER A 57 -3.24 5.65 -3.57
C SER A 57 -2.80 5.42 -2.15
N ALA A 58 -3.40 4.44 -1.49
CA ALA A 58 -3.00 3.97 -0.18
C ALA A 58 -2.67 2.48 -0.24
N GLN A 59 -1.74 2.05 0.61
CA GLN A 59 -1.35 0.66 0.74
C GLN A 59 -1.94 0.08 2.01
N ASP A 60 -2.59 -1.07 1.88
CA ASP A 60 -3.10 -1.82 3.02
C ASP A 60 -2.06 -2.85 3.48
N CYS A 61 -1.83 -2.94 4.78
CA CYS A 61 -1.05 -4.01 5.38
C CYS A 61 -1.95 -5.24 5.55
N ILE A 62 -1.59 -6.35 4.89
CA ILE A 62 -2.38 -7.57 4.87
C ILE A 62 -1.51 -8.73 5.37
N THR A 63 -2.02 -9.46 6.36
CA THR A 63 -1.43 -10.70 6.83
C THR A 63 -1.73 -11.86 5.86
N PRO A 64 -0.93 -12.94 5.83
CA PRO A 64 -1.16 -14.07 4.92
C PRO A 64 -2.51 -14.77 5.09
N ASP A 65 -3.06 -14.76 6.30
CA ASP A 65 -4.34 -15.37 6.66
C ASP A 65 -5.50 -14.37 6.74
N HIS A 66 -5.24 -13.10 6.43
CA HIS A 66 -6.19 -12.00 6.52
C HIS A 66 -6.71 -11.68 7.93
N ILE A 67 -6.12 -12.26 8.97
CA ILE A 67 -6.41 -11.94 10.37
C ILE A 67 -5.30 -11.01 10.89
N PRO A 68 -5.59 -9.88 11.54
CA PRO A 68 -4.57 -8.98 12.09
C PRO A 68 -3.62 -9.68 13.06
N TYR A 69 -2.38 -9.19 13.18
CA TYR A 69 -1.47 -9.57 14.24
C TYR A 69 -1.57 -8.57 15.38
N ILE A 70 -1.96 -9.05 16.56
CA ILE A 70 -2.11 -8.24 17.78
C ILE A 70 -1.53 -9.02 18.94
N GLY A 71 -0.65 -8.40 19.73
CA GLY A 71 -0.06 -8.99 20.92
C GLY A 71 1.44 -8.88 20.98
N PHE A 72 2.08 -9.72 21.79
CA PHE A 72 3.54 -9.77 21.88
C PHE A 72 4.17 -10.18 20.55
N TYR A 73 5.15 -9.39 20.10
CA TYR A 73 5.86 -9.63 18.85
C TYR A 73 6.54 -10.99 18.81
N SER A 74 7.16 -11.37 19.93
CA SER A 74 7.89 -12.62 20.08
C SER A 74 7.92 -13.06 21.54
N PRO A 75 7.93 -14.37 21.82
CA PRO A 75 8.13 -14.88 23.19
C PRO A 75 9.46 -14.46 23.82
N TYR A 76 10.45 -14.13 22.99
CA TYR A 76 11.78 -13.70 23.45
C TYR A 76 11.87 -12.18 23.68
N ARG A 77 10.84 -11.42 23.34
CA ARG A 77 10.77 -9.97 23.45
C ARG A 77 9.43 -9.56 24.07
N PRO A 78 9.26 -9.81 25.38
CA PRO A 78 8.01 -9.49 26.07
C PRO A 78 7.78 -7.97 26.24
N ASP A 79 8.78 -7.16 25.95
CA ASP A 79 8.75 -5.71 25.92
C ASP A 79 8.22 -5.13 24.59
N TRP A 80 8.05 -5.97 23.55
CA TRP A 80 7.58 -5.53 22.24
C TRP A 80 6.17 -6.02 21.96
N LEU A 81 5.29 -5.06 21.76
CA LEU A 81 3.92 -5.29 21.33
C LEU A 81 3.76 -4.87 19.88
N VAL A 82 2.91 -5.57 19.15
CA VAL A 82 2.58 -5.28 17.76
C VAL A 82 1.08 -5.30 17.55
N ALA A 83 0.60 -4.38 16.70
CA ALA A 83 -0.76 -4.37 16.18
C ALA A 83 -0.69 -3.95 14.72
N THR A 84 -0.94 -4.89 13.78
CA THR A 84 -0.77 -4.65 12.34
C THR A 84 -1.64 -5.58 11.51
N GLY A 85 -1.70 -5.32 10.20
CA GLY A 85 -2.47 -6.17 9.28
C GLY A 85 -3.96 -5.87 9.27
N PHE A 86 -4.35 -4.66 9.61
CA PHE A 86 -5.75 -4.25 9.75
C PHE A 86 -6.50 -4.10 8.43
N GLN A 87 -5.79 -4.21 7.30
CA GLN A 87 -6.38 -4.00 5.98
C GLN A 87 -7.11 -2.65 5.91
N LYS A 88 -8.41 -2.67 5.55
CA LYS A 88 -9.26 -1.47 5.50
C LYS A 88 -10.10 -1.27 6.78
N TRP A 89 -9.92 -2.12 7.80
CA TRP A 89 -10.72 -2.17 9.02
C TRP A 89 -10.00 -1.55 10.23
N GLY A 90 -9.07 -0.61 9.99
CA GLY A 90 -8.26 -0.01 11.04
C GLY A 90 -9.09 0.60 12.18
N MET A 91 -10.18 1.29 11.87
CA MET A 91 -11.03 1.94 12.89
C MET A 91 -11.68 0.95 13.85
N SER A 92 -12.28 -0.11 13.34
CA SER A 92 -12.93 -1.14 14.17
C SER A 92 -11.92 -2.08 14.84
N THR A 93 -10.89 -2.49 14.09
CA THR A 93 -9.87 -3.41 14.60
C THR A 93 -8.99 -2.78 15.67
N ALA A 94 -8.77 -1.46 15.63
CA ALA A 94 -8.03 -0.74 16.66
C ALA A 94 -8.66 -0.86 18.05
N MET A 95 -9.99 -0.95 18.15
CA MET A 95 -10.67 -1.14 19.42
C MET A 95 -10.35 -2.52 20.02
N ILE A 96 -10.44 -3.56 19.20
CA ILE A 96 -10.07 -4.93 19.60
C ILE A 96 -8.59 -5.01 19.96
N ALA A 97 -7.74 -4.34 19.18
CA ALA A 97 -6.31 -4.29 19.46
C ALA A 97 -6.02 -3.63 20.80
N ALA A 98 -6.67 -2.52 21.11
CA ALA A 98 -6.50 -1.84 22.38
C ALA A 98 -6.91 -2.74 23.57
N GLU A 99 -8.02 -3.44 23.46
CA GLU A 99 -8.50 -4.38 24.49
C GLU A 99 -7.49 -5.51 24.72
N ILE A 100 -7.09 -6.22 23.66
CA ILE A 100 -6.12 -7.33 23.77
C ILE A 100 -4.79 -6.87 24.34
N LEU A 101 -4.26 -5.72 23.88
CA LEU A 101 -2.98 -5.21 24.36
C LEU A 101 -3.05 -4.75 25.81
N CYS A 102 -4.15 -4.09 26.22
CA CYS A 102 -4.37 -3.73 27.61
C CYS A 102 -4.43 -4.96 28.53
N ASP A 103 -5.18 -5.99 28.14
CA ASP A 103 -5.31 -7.20 28.92
C ASP A 103 -3.93 -7.91 29.07
N GLN A 104 -3.17 -7.99 27.98
CA GLN A 104 -1.82 -8.57 28.03
C GLN A 104 -0.86 -7.78 28.92
N LEU A 105 -0.89 -6.46 28.85
CA LEU A 105 -0.07 -5.59 29.72
C LEU A 105 -0.47 -5.69 31.19
N CYS A 106 -1.75 -5.90 31.47
CA CYS A 106 -2.27 -6.11 32.81
C CYS A 106 -2.21 -7.56 33.28
N SER A 107 -1.60 -8.45 32.50
CA SER A 107 -1.54 -9.91 32.79
C SER A 107 -2.93 -10.53 32.97
N LYS A 108 -3.92 -10.06 32.24
CA LYS A 108 -5.27 -10.61 32.19
C LYS A 108 -5.42 -11.54 31.01
N GLU A 109 -6.19 -12.61 31.21
CA GLU A 109 -6.56 -13.50 30.12
C GLU A 109 -7.58 -12.83 29.18
N ASN A 110 -7.33 -12.93 27.88
CA ASN A 110 -8.24 -12.46 26.85
C ASN A 110 -8.57 -13.64 25.91
N PRO A 111 -9.87 -14.00 25.74
CA PRO A 111 -10.26 -15.20 24.97
C PRO A 111 -9.91 -15.11 23.48
N TYR A 112 -9.63 -13.91 22.98
CA TYR A 112 -9.31 -13.67 21.58
C TYR A 112 -7.80 -13.56 21.32
N ALA A 113 -6.97 -13.49 22.37
CA ALA A 113 -5.54 -13.24 22.22
C ALA A 113 -4.83 -14.27 21.32
N ASP A 114 -5.19 -15.55 21.44
CA ASP A 114 -4.60 -16.62 20.63
C ASP A 114 -4.96 -16.51 19.14
N LEU A 115 -6.18 -16.05 18.81
CA LEU A 115 -6.62 -15.85 17.45
C LEU A 115 -5.77 -14.79 16.74
N PHE A 116 -5.39 -13.72 17.46
CA PHE A 116 -4.65 -12.60 16.91
C PHE A 116 -3.12 -12.69 17.13
N ARG A 117 -2.65 -13.73 17.80
CA ARG A 117 -1.24 -13.88 18.17
C ARG A 117 -0.29 -13.78 16.95
N PRO A 118 0.75 -12.92 17.00
CA PRO A 118 1.69 -12.74 15.89
C PRO A 118 2.44 -14.02 15.48
N GLY A 119 2.76 -14.88 16.41
CA GLY A 119 3.48 -16.13 16.18
C GLY A 119 2.61 -17.32 15.70
N ARG A 120 1.36 -17.09 15.30
CA ARG A 120 0.52 -18.16 14.74
C ARG A 120 0.99 -18.51 13.33
N PHE A 121 1.49 -19.69 13.14
CA PHE A 121 1.88 -20.22 11.84
C PHE A 121 0.97 -21.38 11.45
N SER A 122 0.48 -21.35 10.22
CA SER A 122 -0.15 -22.51 9.59
C SER A 122 0.57 -22.86 8.29
N ALA A 123 0.52 -24.13 7.89
CA ALA A 123 1.12 -24.58 6.63
C ALA A 123 0.56 -23.82 5.40
N GLN A 124 -0.67 -23.33 5.49
CA GLN A 124 -1.31 -22.52 4.45
C GLN A 124 -0.66 -21.12 4.29
N ASN A 125 -0.08 -20.58 5.36
CA ASN A 125 0.59 -19.29 5.35
C ASN A 125 1.92 -19.31 4.60
N ILE A 126 2.60 -20.47 4.55
CA ILE A 126 3.92 -20.62 3.93
C ILE A 126 3.86 -20.36 2.42
N SER A 127 2.83 -20.81 1.73
CA SER A 127 2.69 -20.60 0.29
C SER A 127 2.45 -19.11 -0.06
N GLY A 128 1.71 -18.40 0.78
CA GLY A 128 1.48 -16.96 0.65
C GLY A 128 2.78 -16.17 0.84
N ILE A 129 3.50 -16.45 1.93
CA ILE A 129 4.78 -15.80 2.26
C ILE A 129 5.83 -16.07 1.18
N ALA A 130 5.93 -17.31 0.68
CA ALA A 130 6.86 -17.66 -0.38
C ALA A 130 6.57 -16.92 -1.68
N SER A 131 5.30 -16.80 -2.07
CA SER A 131 4.89 -16.08 -3.29
C SER A 131 5.12 -14.57 -3.19
N GLU A 132 4.92 -13.98 -2.05
CA GLU A 132 5.15 -12.54 -1.82
C GLU A 132 6.64 -12.23 -1.66
N GLY A 133 7.39 -13.08 -0.97
CA GLY A 133 8.84 -13.00 -0.89
C GLY A 133 9.51 -13.09 -2.28
N ALA A 134 9.08 -14.02 -3.11
CA ALA A 134 9.57 -14.13 -4.49
C ALA A 134 9.25 -12.89 -5.33
N GLN A 135 8.10 -12.25 -5.10
CA GLN A 135 7.75 -10.99 -5.77
C GLN A 135 8.58 -9.80 -5.27
N ALA A 136 8.86 -9.72 -3.96
CA ALA A 136 9.72 -8.69 -3.40
C ALA A 136 11.14 -8.80 -3.97
N VAL A 137 11.70 -10.00 -4.03
CA VAL A 137 13.02 -10.28 -4.65
C VAL A 137 13.00 -9.93 -6.15
N ARG A 138 11.94 -10.30 -6.87
CA ARG A 138 11.77 -9.90 -8.29
C ARG A 138 11.66 -8.38 -8.46
N GLY A 139 10.96 -7.70 -7.57
CA GLY A 139 10.83 -6.23 -7.58
C GLY A 139 12.17 -5.54 -7.37
N LEU A 140 12.93 -6.02 -6.38
CA LEU A 140 14.30 -5.57 -6.12
C LEU A 140 15.23 -5.86 -7.31
N GLY A 141 15.20 -7.07 -7.85
CA GLY A 141 15.99 -7.44 -9.03
C GLY A 141 15.69 -6.56 -10.23
N LYS A 142 14.41 -6.31 -10.54
CA LYS A 142 14.04 -5.38 -11.62
C LYS A 142 14.60 -3.98 -11.39
N ARG A 143 14.58 -3.49 -10.17
CA ARG A 143 15.11 -2.16 -9.85
C ARG A 143 16.62 -2.04 -10.12
N PHE A 144 17.36 -3.11 -9.87
CA PHE A 144 18.81 -3.12 -10.12
C PHE A 144 19.16 -3.35 -11.59
N PHE A 145 18.47 -4.25 -12.27
CA PHE A 145 18.83 -4.69 -13.63
C PHE A 145 18.09 -3.98 -14.75
N GLN A 146 16.96 -3.33 -14.48
CA GLN A 146 16.23 -2.62 -15.52
C GLN A 146 16.95 -1.30 -15.84
N ILE A 147 17.48 -1.19 -17.06
CA ILE A 147 18.06 0.05 -17.60
C ILE A 147 16.89 0.94 -18.03
N PRO A 148 16.77 2.18 -17.52
CA PRO A 148 15.78 3.13 -18.01
C PRO A 148 16.00 3.41 -19.49
N GLN A 149 14.93 3.42 -20.26
CA GLN A 149 14.98 3.78 -21.69
C GLN A 149 14.68 5.25 -21.94
N GLU A 150 14.19 5.94 -20.92
CA GLU A 150 13.82 7.35 -20.98
C GLU A 150 15.03 8.24 -20.68
N THR A 151 15.07 9.40 -21.31
CA THR A 151 16.02 10.47 -21.03
C THR A 151 15.28 11.63 -20.37
N ALA A 152 15.99 12.52 -19.68
CA ALA A 152 15.38 13.68 -19.05
C ALA A 152 14.57 14.56 -20.05
N LYS A 153 14.96 14.55 -21.34
CA LYS A 153 14.28 15.28 -22.41
C LYS A 153 12.91 14.70 -22.78
N THR A 154 12.72 13.38 -22.62
CA THR A 154 11.48 12.69 -23.00
C THR A 154 10.41 12.72 -21.91
N ILE A 155 10.74 13.18 -20.71
CA ILE A 155 9.79 13.33 -19.61
C ILE A 155 8.90 14.54 -19.86
N PRO A 156 7.56 14.36 -19.89
CA PRO A 156 6.63 15.48 -20.06
C PRO A 156 6.69 16.44 -18.86
N GLU A 157 6.25 17.68 -19.09
CA GLU A 157 6.07 18.68 -18.04
C GLU A 157 5.05 18.21 -17.00
N GLY A 158 5.27 18.54 -15.73
CA GLY A 158 4.47 18.08 -14.61
C GLY A 158 4.72 16.62 -14.20
N HIS A 159 5.63 15.92 -14.86
CA HIS A 159 5.89 14.49 -14.63
C HIS A 159 7.29 14.22 -14.08
N GLY A 160 7.48 13.01 -13.59
CA GLY A 160 8.77 12.51 -13.13
C GLY A 160 9.02 11.07 -13.57
N GLY A 161 10.30 10.69 -13.59
CA GLY A 161 10.69 9.35 -14.02
C GLY A 161 12.10 9.00 -13.56
N ILE A 162 12.51 7.78 -13.89
CA ILE A 162 13.89 7.33 -13.69
C ILE A 162 14.57 7.29 -15.06
N VAL A 163 15.66 8.02 -15.20
CA VAL A 163 16.43 8.13 -16.44
C VAL A 163 17.86 7.60 -16.23
N LEU A 164 18.50 7.25 -17.33
CA LEU A 164 19.93 6.99 -17.35
C LEU A 164 20.64 8.22 -17.91
N GLU A 165 21.46 8.88 -17.10
CA GLU A 165 22.23 10.04 -17.52
C GLU A 165 23.67 9.90 -17.04
N HIS A 166 24.63 10.10 -17.94
CA HIS A 166 26.06 9.89 -17.69
C HIS A 166 26.43 8.50 -17.15
N GLY A 167 25.64 7.47 -17.51
CA GLY A 167 25.83 6.10 -17.04
C GLY A 167 25.26 5.80 -15.66
N GLU A 168 24.63 6.78 -15.01
CA GLU A 168 23.99 6.63 -13.70
C GLU A 168 22.47 6.77 -13.79
N LYS A 169 21.79 6.00 -12.92
CA LYS A 169 20.34 6.13 -12.77
C LYS A 169 20.02 7.33 -11.91
N ASN A 170 19.25 8.25 -12.46
CA ASN A 170 18.80 9.45 -11.77
C ASN A 170 17.26 9.50 -11.75
N GLY A 171 16.70 9.95 -10.65
CA GLY A 171 15.32 10.39 -10.59
C GLY A 171 15.24 11.80 -11.17
N VAL A 172 14.26 12.02 -12.03
CA VAL A 172 14.04 13.33 -12.66
C VAL A 172 12.60 13.74 -12.42
N GLN A 173 12.42 14.99 -12.03
CA GLN A 173 11.14 15.66 -11.99
C GLN A 173 11.21 16.89 -12.88
N LYS A 174 10.26 17.06 -13.78
CA LYS A 174 10.09 18.23 -14.62
C LYS A 174 8.86 18.97 -14.18
N ASP A 175 9.01 20.22 -13.76
CA ASP A 175 7.87 21.03 -13.33
C ASP A 175 7.04 21.52 -14.54
N GLU A 176 5.93 22.23 -14.28
CA GLU A 176 5.05 22.76 -15.31
C GLU A 176 5.70 23.87 -16.15
N ASN A 177 6.84 24.43 -15.70
CA ASN A 177 7.61 25.44 -16.41
C ASN A 177 8.79 24.82 -17.19
N GLY A 178 8.88 23.50 -17.23
CA GLY A 178 9.94 22.79 -17.92
C GLY A 178 11.26 22.70 -17.14
N LYS A 179 11.36 23.23 -15.90
CA LYS A 179 12.55 23.13 -15.07
C LYS A 179 12.75 21.71 -14.59
N THR A 180 13.92 21.17 -14.82
CA THR A 180 14.28 19.80 -14.48
C THR A 180 15.08 19.75 -13.19
N THR A 181 14.65 18.89 -12.26
CA THR A 181 15.34 18.61 -11.00
C THR A 181 15.76 17.15 -10.97
N PHE A 182 17.00 16.90 -10.60
CA PHE A 182 17.59 15.56 -10.48
C PHE A 182 17.73 15.16 -9.02
N VAL A 183 17.42 13.91 -8.73
CA VAL A 183 17.56 13.33 -7.38
C VAL A 183 18.17 11.93 -7.49
N SER A 184 18.94 11.53 -6.49
CA SER A 184 19.41 10.16 -6.40
C SER A 184 18.22 9.22 -6.15
N PRO A 185 18.02 8.17 -6.97
CA PRO A 185 16.95 7.20 -6.75
C PRO A 185 17.33 6.14 -5.70
N ARG A 186 18.48 6.27 -5.07
CA ARG A 186 18.94 5.36 -4.01
C ARG A 186 18.41 5.84 -2.66
N CYS A 187 17.78 4.91 -1.93
CA CYS A 187 17.46 5.14 -0.54
C CYS A 187 18.76 5.24 0.27
N PRO A 188 18.90 6.22 1.17
CA PRO A 188 20.14 6.40 1.95
C PRO A 188 20.34 5.36 3.05
N HIS A 189 19.39 4.47 3.28
CA HIS A 189 19.44 3.41 4.30
C HIS A 189 20.01 2.11 3.77
#